data_06047627b2fc79830bb8f85738ca977e
#
_entry.id   06047627b2fc79830bb8f85738ca977e
#
_cell.length_a   1.000
_cell.length_b   1.000
_cell.length_c   1.000
_cell.angle_alpha   90.00
_cell.angle_beta   90.00
_cell.angle_gamma   90.00
#
_symmetry.space_group_name_H-M   'P 1'
#
loop_
_entity.id
_entity.type
_entity.pdbx_description
1 polymer ?
#
loop_
_entity_poly.entity_id
_entity_poly.type
_entity_poly.pdbx_seq_one_letter_code
_entity_poly.pdbx_strand_id
1 'polypeptide(L)'
;MKEIFSEQNYLPNFRNKADGLNLLASLPDKTIKTAFFDPQYRGVLDKLSYGNEGVNRAKARCNLTQMDELTIKRFIKEIDRVLEPSGHLFLWVDKFHLCQGVLEWLQHTDLNLVDMVVWDKGKIGMGFRTRRKSEYLIVCQKSPVRAKGKWTVHNIPDVWSEKTIKVHPHSKPLELQKALIEATTQEGDWVLDPASGGYSVLTACRELNRNFIGCDIEFGEEPQHTANAA
;
A
#
# COMPACT_ATOMS: atom_id res chain seq x y z
N MET A 1 20.30 -12.44 4.18
CA MET A 1 18.97 -11.92 3.71
C MET A 1 18.83 -11.85 2.19
N LYS A 2 19.88 -11.56 1.40
CA LYS A 2 19.79 -11.69 -0.08
C LYS A 2 19.47 -13.10 -0.57
N GLU A 3 19.87 -14.13 0.18
CA GLU A 3 19.62 -15.55 -0.14
C GLU A 3 18.14 -15.96 0.06
N ILE A 4 17.38 -15.28 0.92
CA ILE A 4 15.98 -15.62 1.22
C ILE A 4 15.07 -15.42 0.00
N PHE A 5 15.43 -14.53 -0.91
CA PHE A 5 14.65 -14.21 -2.11
C PHE A 5 15.24 -14.81 -3.41
N SER A 6 16.38 -15.50 -3.35
CA SER A 6 17.05 -16.05 -4.53
C SER A 6 16.35 -17.28 -5.15
N GLU A 7 15.51 -17.96 -4.38
CA GLU A 7 14.73 -19.12 -4.85
C GLU A 7 13.28 -18.75 -5.24
N GLN A 8 12.91 -17.46 -5.13
CA GLN A 8 11.54 -17.02 -5.35
C GLN A 8 11.37 -16.45 -6.77
N ASN A 9 10.17 -16.65 -7.31
CA ASN A 9 9.77 -16.12 -8.62
C ASN A 9 9.62 -14.59 -8.67
N TYR A 10 9.98 -13.87 -7.58
CA TYR A 10 9.80 -12.43 -7.45
C TYR A 10 11.14 -11.74 -7.26
N LEU A 11 11.39 -10.72 -8.08
CA LEU A 11 12.64 -9.97 -8.06
C LEU A 11 12.57 -8.80 -7.06
N PRO A 12 13.59 -8.65 -6.17
CA PRO A 12 13.74 -7.46 -5.34
C PRO A 12 13.92 -6.19 -6.16
N ASN A 13 13.38 -5.07 -5.67
CA ASN A 13 13.52 -3.76 -6.30
C ASN A 13 13.02 -3.71 -7.76
N PHE A 14 12.05 -4.54 -8.06
CA PHE A 14 11.48 -4.72 -9.40
C PHE A 14 9.94 -4.59 -9.37
N ARG A 15 9.35 -4.31 -10.53
CA ARG A 15 7.91 -4.18 -10.73
C ARG A 15 7.30 -5.53 -11.09
N ASN A 16 7.25 -6.47 -10.16
CA ASN A 16 6.77 -7.82 -10.43
C ASN A 16 5.29 -7.81 -10.85
N LYS A 17 4.97 -8.49 -11.94
CA LYS A 17 3.58 -8.75 -12.36
C LYS A 17 3.09 -10.05 -11.74
N ALA A 18 2.26 -9.93 -10.71
CA ALA A 18 1.78 -11.09 -9.95
C ALA A 18 0.56 -10.78 -9.09
N ASP A 19 -0.09 -11.83 -8.61
CA ASP A 19 -1.08 -11.75 -7.54
C ASP A 19 -0.39 -11.53 -6.18
N GLY A 20 -0.86 -10.53 -5.43
CA GLY A 20 -0.25 -10.15 -4.16
C GLY A 20 -0.36 -11.19 -3.05
N LEU A 21 -1.40 -12.04 -3.04
CA LEU A 21 -1.50 -13.14 -2.08
C LEU A 21 -0.49 -14.25 -2.39
N ASN A 22 -0.20 -14.50 -3.66
CA ASN A 22 0.84 -15.45 -4.05
C ASN A 22 2.23 -14.92 -3.66
N LEU A 23 2.49 -13.63 -3.87
CA LEU A 23 3.71 -12.98 -3.39
C LEU A 23 3.83 -13.15 -1.87
N LEU A 24 2.80 -12.76 -1.11
CA LEU A 24 2.80 -12.84 0.35
C LEU A 24 3.05 -14.27 0.84
N ALA A 25 2.39 -15.27 0.24
CA ALA A 25 2.57 -16.69 0.59
C ALA A 25 4.01 -17.17 0.40
N SER A 26 4.77 -16.58 -0.51
CA SER A 26 6.18 -16.91 -0.77
C SER A 26 7.15 -16.28 0.25
N LEU A 27 6.73 -15.23 0.97
CA LEU A 27 7.59 -14.54 1.91
C LEU A 27 7.67 -15.24 3.26
N PRO A 28 8.87 -15.32 3.88
CA PRO A 28 9.02 -15.87 5.22
C PRO A 28 8.33 -15.00 6.28
N ASP A 29 7.97 -15.62 7.39
CA ASP A 29 7.41 -14.92 8.55
C ASP A 29 8.43 -13.91 9.13
N LYS A 30 7.92 -12.77 9.59
CA LYS A 30 8.69 -11.80 10.41
C LYS A 30 9.97 -11.30 9.75
N THR A 31 9.91 -11.01 8.45
CA THR A 31 11.07 -10.54 7.66
C THR A 31 10.94 -9.11 7.15
N ILE A 32 9.74 -8.53 7.21
CA ILE A 32 9.41 -7.22 6.67
C ILE A 32 9.24 -6.21 7.82
N LYS A 33 9.90 -5.07 7.75
CA LYS A 33 9.74 -4.01 8.76
C LYS A 33 8.54 -3.13 8.50
N THR A 34 8.26 -2.83 7.25
CA THR A 34 7.20 -1.89 6.86
C THR A 34 6.48 -2.37 5.63
N ALA A 35 5.16 -2.33 5.68
CA ALA A 35 4.29 -2.65 4.55
C ALA A 35 3.36 -1.48 4.25
N PHE A 36 3.11 -1.26 2.96
CA PHE A 36 2.02 -0.42 2.46
C PHE A 36 0.96 -1.32 1.86
N PHE A 37 -0.30 -0.91 1.98
CA PHE A 37 -1.40 -1.61 1.33
C PHE A 37 -2.52 -0.64 0.97
N ASP A 38 -2.86 -0.59 -0.32
CA ASP A 38 -3.96 0.18 -0.88
C ASP A 38 -4.95 -0.77 -1.54
N PRO A 39 -5.88 -1.37 -0.77
CA PRO A 39 -6.82 -2.33 -1.35
C PRO A 39 -7.76 -1.65 -2.34
N GLN A 40 -7.98 -2.29 -3.49
CA GLN A 40 -8.98 -1.88 -4.48
C GLN A 40 -10.39 -2.24 -3.99
N TYR A 41 -10.85 -1.56 -2.96
CA TYR A 41 -12.20 -1.79 -2.41
C TYR A 41 -13.27 -1.07 -3.23
N ARG A 42 -14.47 -1.61 -3.22
CA ARG A 42 -15.65 -1.00 -3.82
C ARG A 42 -16.10 0.23 -3.03
N GLY A 43 -15.91 1.43 -3.59
CA GLY A 43 -16.45 2.64 -2.98
C GLY A 43 -17.97 2.77 -3.18
N VAL A 44 -18.64 3.46 -2.26
CA VAL A 44 -20.08 3.79 -2.41
C VAL A 44 -20.34 4.57 -3.71
N LEU A 45 -19.33 5.32 -4.19
CA LEU A 45 -19.44 6.10 -5.42
C LEU A 45 -19.36 5.26 -6.70
N ASP A 46 -18.85 4.04 -6.63
CA ASP A 46 -18.79 3.14 -7.80
C ASP A 46 -20.17 2.58 -8.17
N LYS A 47 -21.14 2.68 -7.23
CA LYS A 47 -22.54 2.30 -7.43
C LYS A 47 -23.39 3.46 -7.99
N LEU A 48 -22.86 4.68 -8.06
CA LEU A 48 -23.59 5.88 -8.49
C LEU A 48 -23.20 6.21 -9.93
N SER A 49 -24.14 6.06 -10.87
CA SER A 49 -24.04 6.65 -12.21
C SER A 49 -24.31 8.15 -12.10
N TYR A 50 -23.30 8.96 -12.41
CA TYR A 50 -23.48 10.41 -12.56
C TYR A 50 -23.99 10.66 -13.98
N GLY A 51 -25.20 11.16 -14.13
CA GLY A 51 -25.90 11.31 -15.42
C GLY A 51 -25.18 12.10 -16.52
N ASN A 52 -24.04 12.73 -16.23
CA ASN A 52 -23.19 13.48 -17.18
C ASN A 52 -21.82 12.78 -17.42
N GLU A 53 -21.62 11.57 -16.96
CA GLU A 53 -20.39 10.84 -17.27
C GLU A 53 -20.53 10.17 -18.62
N GLY A 54 -19.73 10.58 -19.63
CA GLY A 54 -19.67 9.91 -20.91
C GLY A 54 -19.30 8.42 -20.73
N VAL A 55 -19.85 7.57 -21.60
CA VAL A 55 -19.72 6.10 -21.59
C VAL A 55 -18.27 5.61 -21.42
N ASN A 56 -17.28 6.38 -21.88
CA ASN A 56 -15.86 6.04 -21.77
C ASN A 56 -15.28 6.22 -20.37
N ARG A 57 -15.84 7.11 -19.53
CA ARG A 57 -15.37 7.29 -18.12
C ARG A 57 -15.90 6.20 -17.20
N ALA A 58 -17.12 5.74 -17.45
CA ALA A 58 -17.70 4.63 -16.69
C ALA A 58 -16.94 3.32 -16.97
N LYS A 59 -16.55 3.06 -18.23
CA LYS A 59 -15.76 1.87 -18.62
C LYS A 59 -14.37 1.86 -17.97
N ALA A 60 -13.66 2.99 -17.91
CA ALA A 60 -12.32 3.05 -17.33
C ALA A 60 -12.31 2.81 -15.81
N ARG A 61 -13.41 3.09 -15.11
CA ARG A 61 -13.53 2.85 -13.66
C ARG A 61 -13.95 1.43 -13.30
N CYS A 62 -14.64 0.74 -14.20
CA CYS A 62 -15.16 -0.61 -13.99
C CYS A 62 -14.14 -1.71 -14.27
N ASN A 63 -12.99 -1.40 -14.84
CA ASN A 63 -12.01 -2.41 -15.28
C ASN A 63 -10.99 -2.83 -14.21
N LEU A 64 -10.90 -2.13 -13.08
CA LEU A 64 -10.02 -2.54 -12.00
C LEU A 64 -10.68 -3.68 -11.22
N THR A 65 -9.98 -4.80 -11.10
CA THR A 65 -10.41 -5.93 -10.26
C THR A 65 -10.55 -5.46 -8.82
N GLN A 66 -11.78 -5.47 -8.31
CA GLN A 66 -12.06 -5.02 -6.96
C GLN A 66 -11.87 -6.17 -5.97
N MET A 67 -11.30 -5.85 -4.82
CA MET A 67 -11.17 -6.77 -3.70
C MET A 67 -12.45 -6.73 -2.86
N ASP A 68 -13.01 -7.89 -2.53
CA ASP A 68 -14.04 -8.00 -1.50
C ASP A 68 -13.39 -7.93 -0.09
N GLU A 69 -14.23 -7.77 0.92
CA GLU A 69 -13.75 -7.67 2.31
C GLU A 69 -13.00 -8.90 2.79
N LEU A 70 -13.39 -10.07 2.30
CA LEU A 70 -12.70 -11.32 2.66
C LEU A 70 -11.27 -11.34 2.09
N THR A 71 -11.12 -10.92 0.84
CA THR A 71 -9.82 -10.78 0.19
C THR A 71 -8.95 -9.75 0.91
N ILE A 72 -9.50 -8.58 1.28
CA ILE A 72 -8.78 -7.56 2.06
C ILE A 72 -8.29 -8.13 3.40
N LYS A 73 -9.16 -8.82 4.15
CA LYS A 73 -8.80 -9.47 5.41
C LYS A 73 -7.71 -10.52 5.24
N ARG A 74 -7.72 -11.28 4.13
CA ARG A 74 -6.64 -12.24 3.80
C ARG A 74 -5.31 -11.54 3.55
N PHE A 75 -5.29 -10.46 2.78
CA PHE A 75 -4.08 -9.65 2.58
C PHE A 75 -3.54 -9.14 3.91
N ILE A 76 -4.38 -8.53 4.75
CA ILE A 76 -3.96 -7.98 6.05
C ILE A 76 -3.41 -9.07 6.97
N LYS A 77 -4.03 -10.25 7.00
CA LYS A 77 -3.53 -11.40 7.78
C LYS A 77 -2.15 -11.86 7.30
N GLU A 78 -1.94 -11.96 6.00
CA GLU A 78 -0.64 -12.36 5.45
C GLU A 78 0.42 -11.26 5.63
N ILE A 79 0.05 -9.97 5.52
CA ILE A 79 0.92 -8.86 5.86
C ILE A 79 1.33 -8.93 7.34
N ASP A 80 0.38 -9.17 8.24
CA ASP A 80 0.69 -9.38 9.67
C ASP A 80 1.69 -10.51 9.87
N ARG A 81 1.53 -11.66 9.20
CA ARG A 81 2.44 -12.80 9.31
C ARG A 81 3.87 -12.42 8.94
N VAL A 82 4.06 -11.72 7.83
CA VAL A 82 5.39 -11.37 7.32
C VAL A 82 6.04 -10.19 8.02
N LEU A 83 5.27 -9.33 8.70
CA LEU A 83 5.81 -8.22 9.48
C LEU A 83 6.60 -8.70 10.69
N GLU A 84 7.77 -8.08 10.93
CA GLU A 84 8.54 -8.24 12.16
C GLU A 84 7.74 -7.75 13.39
N PRO A 85 8.08 -8.20 14.61
CA PRO A 85 7.54 -7.61 15.83
C PRO A 85 7.79 -6.09 15.89
N SER A 86 6.76 -5.34 16.18
CA SER A 86 6.72 -3.87 16.13
C SER A 86 6.89 -3.27 14.72
N GLY A 87 6.77 -4.07 13.65
CA GLY A 87 6.70 -3.59 12.27
C GLY A 87 5.41 -2.82 12.00
N HIS A 88 5.38 -2.04 10.93
CA HIS A 88 4.27 -1.16 10.61
C HIS A 88 3.54 -1.56 9.33
N LEU A 89 2.22 -1.43 9.34
CA LEU A 89 1.37 -1.44 8.15
C LEU A 89 0.76 -0.06 7.95
N PHE A 90 0.98 0.52 6.78
CA PHE A 90 0.35 1.73 6.29
C PHE A 90 -0.80 1.36 5.36
N LEU A 91 -2.04 1.46 5.87
CA LEU A 91 -3.25 1.01 5.20
C LEU A 91 -4.04 2.21 4.66
N TRP A 92 -4.15 2.32 3.33
CA TRP A 92 -4.97 3.33 2.70
C TRP A 92 -6.45 2.97 2.77
N VAL A 93 -7.27 3.96 3.11
CA VAL A 93 -8.73 3.81 3.20
C VAL A 93 -9.46 5.06 2.76
N ASP A 94 -10.71 4.92 2.37
CA ASP A 94 -11.58 6.06 2.14
C ASP A 94 -12.41 6.40 3.39
N LYS A 95 -13.08 7.56 3.34
CA LYS A 95 -13.90 8.04 4.46
C LYS A 95 -15.07 7.11 4.81
N PHE A 96 -15.57 6.32 3.88
CA PHE A 96 -16.70 5.44 4.14
C PHE A 96 -16.26 4.22 4.94
N HIS A 97 -15.11 3.64 4.59
CA HIS A 97 -14.52 2.55 5.37
C HIS A 97 -14.11 3.01 6.79
N LEU A 98 -13.62 4.27 6.94
CA LEU A 98 -13.42 4.85 8.27
C LEU A 98 -14.72 4.91 9.08
N CYS A 99 -15.82 5.36 8.47
CA CYS A 99 -17.12 5.47 9.15
C CYS A 99 -17.75 4.10 9.45
N GLN A 100 -17.53 3.10 8.61
CA GLN A 100 -18.04 1.74 8.80
C GLN A 100 -17.21 0.93 9.79
N GLY A 101 -15.95 1.28 9.95
CA GLY A 101 -15.02 0.68 10.89
C GLY A 101 -14.04 -0.27 10.23
N VAL A 102 -12.79 0.17 10.11
CA VAL A 102 -11.68 -0.65 9.59
C VAL A 102 -11.16 -1.67 10.61
N LEU A 103 -11.56 -1.56 11.87
CA LEU A 103 -11.11 -2.47 12.92
C LEU A 103 -11.50 -3.93 12.66
N GLU A 104 -12.59 -4.16 11.94
CA GLU A 104 -12.96 -5.51 11.51
C GLU A 104 -11.94 -6.17 10.59
N TRP A 105 -11.21 -5.36 9.82
CA TRP A 105 -10.15 -5.87 8.94
C TRP A 105 -8.91 -6.32 9.70
N LEU A 106 -8.71 -5.78 10.92
CA LEU A 106 -7.58 -6.11 11.79
C LEU A 106 -7.89 -7.27 12.76
N GLN A 107 -9.15 -7.76 12.78
CA GLN A 107 -9.53 -8.89 13.64
C GLN A 107 -8.71 -10.14 13.31
N HIS A 108 -8.31 -10.86 14.37
CA HIS A 108 -7.49 -12.08 14.26
C HIS A 108 -6.07 -11.85 13.71
N THR A 109 -5.54 -10.63 13.89
CA THR A 109 -4.14 -10.26 13.64
C THR A 109 -3.52 -9.68 14.90
N ASP A 110 -2.19 -9.56 14.92
CA ASP A 110 -1.44 -8.87 15.98
C ASP A 110 -1.29 -7.36 15.71
N LEU A 111 -1.98 -6.83 14.69
CA LEU A 111 -1.94 -5.43 14.28
C LEU A 111 -2.81 -4.57 15.18
N ASN A 112 -2.26 -3.47 15.66
CA ASN A 112 -2.96 -2.47 16.46
C ASN A 112 -3.00 -1.15 15.69
N LEU A 113 -4.16 -0.50 15.62
CA LEU A 113 -4.28 0.86 15.11
C LEU A 113 -3.59 1.80 16.11
N VAL A 114 -2.57 2.53 15.67
CA VAL A 114 -1.76 3.41 16.52
C VAL A 114 -1.84 4.88 16.13
N ASP A 115 -2.15 5.18 14.86
CA ASP A 115 -2.27 6.56 14.37
C ASP A 115 -3.02 6.62 13.04
N MET A 116 -3.26 7.85 12.53
CA MET A 116 -3.86 8.09 11.23
C MET A 116 -3.30 9.39 10.63
N VAL A 117 -2.99 9.36 9.33
CA VAL A 117 -2.61 10.54 8.56
C VAL A 117 -3.68 10.85 7.52
N VAL A 118 -4.10 12.11 7.47
CA VAL A 118 -5.01 12.62 6.43
C VAL A 118 -4.18 13.19 5.29
N TRP A 119 -4.24 12.60 4.12
CA TRP A 119 -3.63 13.20 2.94
C TRP A 119 -4.56 14.22 2.28
N ASP A 120 -4.21 15.50 2.36
CA ASP A 120 -4.84 16.59 1.59
C ASP A 120 -4.21 16.65 0.19
N LYS A 121 -4.99 16.33 -0.84
CA LYS A 121 -4.57 16.32 -2.24
C LYS A 121 -4.35 17.73 -2.84
N GLY A 122 -4.59 18.78 -2.09
CA GLY A 122 -4.46 20.17 -2.52
C GLY A 122 -5.45 20.59 -3.61
N LYS A 123 -6.39 19.71 -4.00
CA LYS A 123 -7.45 20.01 -5.00
C LYS A 123 -8.74 19.29 -4.67
N ILE A 124 -9.85 19.92 -5.06
CA ILE A 124 -11.19 19.34 -4.89
C ILE A 124 -11.45 18.35 -6.02
N GLY A 125 -11.73 17.09 -5.65
CA GLY A 125 -12.17 16.04 -6.55
C GLY A 125 -13.70 15.99 -6.72
N MET A 126 -14.20 14.91 -7.29
CA MET A 126 -15.64 14.68 -7.48
C MET A 126 -16.31 14.22 -6.17
N GLY A 127 -17.62 14.45 -6.06
CA GLY A 127 -18.42 13.99 -4.95
C GLY A 127 -19.88 14.44 -5.12
N PHE A 128 -20.84 13.68 -4.58
CA PHE A 128 -22.25 13.96 -4.73
C PHE A 128 -22.74 15.05 -3.75
N ARG A 129 -22.30 14.99 -2.48
CA ARG A 129 -22.60 16.01 -1.46
C ARG A 129 -21.35 16.82 -1.17
N THR A 130 -20.43 16.26 -0.39
CA THR A 130 -19.11 16.84 -0.18
C THR A 130 -18.15 16.38 -1.25
N ARG A 131 -17.26 17.25 -1.69
CA ARG A 131 -16.26 16.92 -2.72
C ARG A 131 -15.01 16.35 -2.07
N ARG A 132 -14.47 15.29 -2.67
CA ARG A 132 -13.29 14.61 -2.13
C ARG A 132 -12.05 15.50 -2.28
N LYS A 133 -11.41 15.81 -1.17
CA LYS A 133 -10.13 16.53 -1.12
C LYS A 133 -9.06 15.68 -0.44
N SER A 134 -9.47 14.71 0.36
CA SER A 134 -8.58 13.89 1.19
C SER A 134 -8.72 12.40 0.91
N GLU A 135 -7.67 11.67 1.26
CA GLU A 135 -7.63 10.23 1.54
C GLU A 135 -7.02 10.01 2.93
N TYR A 136 -7.16 8.82 3.46
CA TYR A 136 -6.78 8.51 4.83
C TYR A 136 -5.81 7.34 4.83
N LEU A 137 -4.74 7.49 5.60
CA LEU A 137 -3.74 6.45 5.82
C LEU A 137 -3.79 6.05 7.29
N ILE A 138 -4.21 4.84 7.55
CA ILE A 138 -4.21 4.27 8.89
C ILE A 138 -2.83 3.71 9.17
N VAL A 139 -2.27 4.05 10.32
CA VAL A 139 -1.01 3.52 10.80
C VAL A 139 -1.32 2.38 11.76
N CYS A 140 -0.96 1.16 11.38
CA CYS A 140 -1.03 0.00 12.24
C CYS A 140 0.37 -0.44 12.66
N GLN A 141 0.50 -0.95 13.87
CA GLN A 141 1.75 -1.55 14.36
C GLN A 141 1.50 -2.95 14.90
N LYS A 142 2.33 -3.89 14.50
CA LYS A 142 2.30 -5.25 15.03
C LYS A 142 2.78 -5.28 16.48
N SER A 143 2.16 -6.10 17.29
CA SER A 143 2.57 -6.32 18.67
C SER A 143 4.03 -6.80 18.78
N PRO A 144 4.79 -6.34 19.81
CA PRO A 144 4.43 -5.36 20.82
C PRO A 144 4.45 -3.92 20.28
N VAL A 145 3.44 -3.12 20.62
CA VAL A 145 3.38 -1.71 20.22
C VAL A 145 4.47 -0.92 20.93
N ARG A 146 5.33 -0.24 20.15
CA ARG A 146 6.46 0.56 20.65
C ARG A 146 6.72 1.73 19.70
N ALA A 147 6.75 2.96 20.21
CA ALA A 147 7.22 4.12 19.47
C ALA A 147 8.76 4.25 19.56
N LYS A 148 9.31 4.15 20.77
CA LYS A 148 10.74 4.34 21.00
C LYS A 148 11.59 3.32 20.24
N GLY A 149 12.50 3.83 19.38
CA GLY A 149 13.43 3.03 18.58
C GLY A 149 12.77 2.28 17.39
N LYS A 150 11.48 2.55 17.11
CA LYS A 150 10.74 2.01 15.98
C LYS A 150 10.14 3.09 15.09
N TRP A 151 9.86 4.25 15.64
CA TRP A 151 9.46 5.45 14.94
C TRP A 151 10.50 6.54 15.20
N THR A 152 11.23 6.99 14.19
CA THR A 152 12.42 7.83 14.35
C THR A 152 12.25 9.27 13.87
N VAL A 153 11.23 9.56 13.07
CA VAL A 153 10.90 10.89 12.55
C VAL A 153 9.68 11.43 13.27
N HIS A 154 9.83 12.50 14.06
CA HIS A 154 8.79 12.98 14.98
C HIS A 154 8.06 14.26 14.51
N ASN A 155 8.30 14.69 13.28
CA ASN A 155 7.71 15.91 12.71
C ASN A 155 6.79 15.66 11.52
N ILE A 156 6.30 14.44 11.35
CA ILE A 156 5.29 14.10 10.34
C ILE A 156 3.94 14.60 10.86
N PRO A 157 3.28 15.57 10.18
CA PRO A 157 1.98 16.04 10.61
C PRO A 157 0.89 15.02 10.32
N ASP A 158 -0.16 15.00 11.12
CA ASP A 158 -1.35 14.20 10.94
C ASP A 158 -2.22 14.62 9.74
N VAL A 159 -1.99 15.84 9.22
CA VAL A 159 -2.54 16.32 7.94
C VAL A 159 -1.40 16.65 7.00
N TRP A 160 -1.17 15.79 6.02
CA TRP A 160 -0.11 15.93 5.02
C TRP A 160 -0.66 16.52 3.73
N SER A 161 -0.16 17.69 3.30
CA SER A 161 -0.57 18.34 2.06
C SER A 161 0.45 18.08 0.96
N GLU A 162 0.05 17.30 -0.05
CA GLU A 162 0.90 16.99 -1.21
C GLU A 162 0.08 16.83 -2.48
N LYS A 163 0.53 17.48 -3.56
CA LYS A 163 -0.05 17.28 -4.89
C LYS A 163 0.72 16.19 -5.62
N THR A 164 0.03 15.12 -6.01
CA THR A 164 0.66 14.07 -6.82
C THR A 164 0.93 14.55 -8.24
N ILE A 165 2.13 14.25 -8.75
CA ILE A 165 2.43 14.31 -10.17
C ILE A 165 1.73 13.09 -10.80
N LYS A 166 0.88 13.32 -11.79
CA LYS A 166 0.09 12.26 -12.42
C LYS A 166 0.98 11.37 -13.31
N VAL A 167 1.65 10.43 -12.71
CA VAL A 167 2.28 9.30 -13.43
C VAL A 167 1.27 8.16 -13.59
N HIS A 168 0.36 8.00 -12.63
CA HIS A 168 -0.69 7.00 -12.60
C HIS A 168 -2.00 7.62 -12.07
N PRO A 169 -3.22 7.17 -12.52
CA PRO A 169 -4.50 7.71 -12.05
C PRO A 169 -4.69 7.69 -10.54
N HIS A 170 -4.12 6.71 -9.86
CA HIS A 170 -4.20 6.49 -8.41
C HIS A 170 -2.86 6.68 -7.69
N SER A 171 -1.94 7.50 -8.23
CA SER A 171 -0.66 7.80 -7.58
C SER A 171 -0.86 8.31 -6.15
N LYS A 172 -0.17 7.69 -5.19
CA LYS A 172 -0.12 8.13 -3.80
C LYS A 172 0.96 9.19 -3.61
N PRO A 173 0.93 9.97 -2.51
CA PRO A 173 1.89 11.03 -2.23
C PRO A 173 3.27 10.44 -1.95
N LEU A 174 4.24 10.75 -2.81
CA LEU A 174 5.58 10.16 -2.77
C LEU A 174 6.36 10.61 -1.53
N GLU A 175 6.30 11.92 -1.22
CA GLU A 175 7.04 12.48 -0.08
C GLU A 175 6.49 11.99 1.25
N LEU A 176 5.16 11.80 1.37
CA LEU A 176 4.58 11.15 2.55
C LEU A 176 5.09 9.71 2.69
N GLN A 177 5.09 8.94 1.59
CA GLN A 177 5.58 7.56 1.64
C GLN A 177 7.06 7.50 2.05
N LYS A 178 7.89 8.43 1.54
CA LYS A 178 9.31 8.55 1.95
C LYS A 178 9.45 8.86 3.42
N ALA A 179 8.72 9.84 3.94
CA ALA A 179 8.76 10.21 5.35
C ALA A 179 8.37 9.04 6.27
N LEU A 180 7.35 8.26 5.88
CA LEU A 180 6.91 7.08 6.65
C LEU A 180 7.92 5.92 6.58
N ILE A 181 8.55 5.71 5.42
CA ILE A 181 9.63 4.72 5.26
C ILE A 181 10.83 5.10 6.12
N GLU A 182 11.27 6.36 6.09
CA GLU A 182 12.36 6.85 6.96
C GLU A 182 12.04 6.69 8.44
N ALA A 183 10.80 7.00 8.84
CA ALA A 183 10.36 6.92 10.23
C ALA A 183 10.42 5.48 10.78
N THR A 184 10.26 4.47 9.93
CA THR A 184 10.03 3.08 10.36
C THR A 184 11.11 2.09 9.91
N THR A 185 12.07 2.53 9.10
CA THR A 185 13.12 1.67 8.52
C THR A 185 14.49 2.35 8.53
N GLN A 186 15.52 1.53 8.35
CA GLN A 186 16.90 1.96 8.08
C GLN A 186 17.32 1.54 6.66
N GLU A 187 18.46 2.05 6.16
CA GLU A 187 19.02 1.61 4.88
C GLU A 187 19.22 0.08 4.84
N GLY A 188 18.83 -0.50 3.72
CA GLY A 188 18.87 -1.95 3.52
C GLY A 188 17.71 -2.74 4.12
N ASP A 189 16.81 -2.12 4.90
CA ASP A 189 15.60 -2.78 5.39
C ASP A 189 14.60 -3.04 4.27
N TRP A 190 13.70 -4.01 4.47
CA TRP A 190 12.70 -4.41 3.50
C TRP A 190 11.37 -3.70 3.70
N VAL A 191 10.84 -3.18 2.61
CA VAL A 191 9.51 -2.57 2.50
C VAL A 191 8.67 -3.38 1.53
N LEU A 192 7.44 -3.70 1.92
CA LEU A 192 6.49 -4.50 1.16
C LEU A 192 5.35 -3.64 0.62
N ASP A 193 4.93 -3.92 -0.62
CA ASP A 193 3.68 -3.41 -1.18
C ASP A 193 3.06 -4.47 -2.12
N PRO A 194 2.12 -5.29 -1.64
CA PRO A 194 1.57 -6.40 -2.41
C PRO A 194 0.47 -6.01 -3.41
N ALA A 195 0.15 -4.70 -3.52
CA ALA A 195 -0.82 -4.14 -4.46
C ALA A 195 -0.33 -2.77 -4.95
N SER A 196 0.85 -2.77 -5.57
CA SER A 196 1.70 -1.58 -5.76
C SER A 196 1.16 -0.56 -6.75
N GLY A 197 0.19 -0.90 -7.61
CA GLY A 197 -0.36 -0.01 -8.62
C GLY A 197 0.74 0.69 -9.43
N GLY A 198 0.88 2.01 -9.24
CA GLY A 198 1.90 2.82 -9.90
C GLY A 198 3.33 2.67 -9.35
N TYR A 199 3.59 1.79 -8.39
CA TYR A 199 4.91 1.53 -7.77
C TYR A 199 5.57 2.76 -7.13
N SER A 200 4.78 3.64 -6.52
CA SER A 200 5.33 4.82 -5.81
C SER A 200 6.18 4.43 -4.61
N VAL A 201 5.82 3.33 -3.90
CA VAL A 201 6.61 2.79 -2.78
C VAL A 201 7.98 2.28 -3.26
N LEU A 202 8.05 1.61 -4.43
CA LEU A 202 9.33 1.22 -5.05
C LEU A 202 10.20 2.44 -5.33
N THR A 203 9.62 3.52 -5.87
CA THR A 203 10.35 4.78 -6.13
C THR A 203 10.90 5.35 -4.83
N ALA A 204 10.07 5.44 -3.78
CA ALA A 204 10.48 5.91 -2.46
C ALA A 204 11.64 5.05 -1.88
N CYS A 205 11.54 3.72 -1.97
CA CYS A 205 12.57 2.81 -1.49
C CYS A 205 13.91 3.00 -2.21
N ARG A 206 13.89 3.18 -3.54
CA ARG A 206 15.10 3.44 -4.33
C ARG A 206 15.79 4.74 -3.91
N GLU A 207 15.04 5.81 -3.72
CA GLU A 207 15.58 7.11 -3.29
C GLU A 207 16.14 7.07 -1.88
N LEU A 208 15.65 6.18 -1.03
CA LEU A 208 16.05 6.05 0.37
C LEU A 208 17.00 4.89 0.65
N ASN A 209 17.49 4.18 -0.36
CA ASN A 209 18.35 2.99 -0.21
C ASN A 209 17.72 1.88 0.64
N ARG A 210 16.41 1.68 0.53
CA ARG A 210 15.67 0.55 1.12
C ARG A 210 15.44 -0.53 0.06
N ASN A 211 15.32 -1.77 0.51
CA ASN A 211 14.90 -2.85 -0.37
C ASN A 211 13.39 -2.88 -0.49
N PHE A 212 12.89 -3.11 -1.69
CA PHE A 212 11.48 -3.23 -1.97
C PHE A 212 11.15 -4.64 -2.43
N ILE A 213 10.03 -5.17 -1.95
CA ILE A 213 9.36 -6.33 -2.53
C ILE A 213 7.88 -6.02 -2.70
N GLY A 214 7.37 -6.21 -3.90
CA GLY A 214 5.97 -5.92 -4.19
C GLY A 214 5.61 -6.35 -5.59
N CYS A 215 4.30 -6.33 -5.88
CA CYS A 215 3.77 -6.70 -7.18
C CYS A 215 2.46 -5.96 -7.49
N ASP A 216 2.08 -6.01 -8.74
CA ASP A 216 0.75 -5.61 -9.18
C ASP A 216 0.29 -6.53 -10.31
N ILE A 217 -1.03 -6.79 -10.34
CA ILE A 217 -1.60 -7.75 -11.29
C ILE A 217 -1.68 -7.19 -12.71
N GLU A 218 -1.79 -5.86 -12.84
CA GLU A 218 -1.98 -5.16 -14.12
C GLU A 218 -0.75 -4.36 -14.53
N PHE A 219 -0.12 -3.65 -13.57
CA PHE A 219 0.94 -2.66 -13.81
C PHE A 219 2.36 -3.19 -13.59
N GLY A 220 2.49 -4.48 -13.26
CA GLY A 220 3.78 -5.15 -13.15
C GLY A 220 4.40 -5.49 -14.50
N GLU A 221 5.65 -5.94 -14.45
CA GLU A 221 6.45 -6.39 -15.59
C GLU A 221 6.81 -7.86 -15.38
N GLU A 222 6.79 -8.64 -16.47
CA GLU A 222 7.30 -10.02 -16.43
C GLU A 222 8.83 -9.97 -16.31
N PRO A 223 9.45 -10.77 -15.43
CA PRO A 223 10.89 -10.90 -15.39
C PRO A 223 11.40 -11.35 -16.78
N GLN A 224 12.29 -10.58 -17.37
CA GLN A 224 12.97 -11.05 -18.56
C GLN A 224 13.89 -12.20 -18.16
N HIS A 225 13.49 -13.44 -18.46
CA HIS A 225 14.41 -14.54 -18.43
C HIS A 225 15.46 -14.27 -19.52
N THR A 226 16.62 -13.77 -19.14
CA THR A 226 17.80 -13.89 -20.00
C THR A 226 18.01 -15.39 -20.22
N ALA A 227 17.54 -15.89 -21.36
CA ALA A 227 17.95 -17.18 -21.84
C ALA A 227 19.47 -17.11 -21.93
N ASN A 228 20.16 -17.72 -20.99
CA ASN A 228 21.58 -17.96 -21.10
C ASN A 228 21.77 -18.76 -22.38
N ALA A 229 22.26 -18.07 -23.42
CA ALA A 229 22.79 -18.72 -24.60
C ALA A 229 23.94 -19.60 -24.13
N ALA A 230 23.75 -20.90 -24.35
CA ALA A 230 24.75 -21.94 -24.16
C ALA A 230 25.94 -21.72 -25.12
#